data_24bdba5bf39f823cbcb9424c7d24e171
#
_entry.id   24bdba5bf39f823cbcb9424c7d24e171
#
_cell.length_a   1.000
_cell.length_b   1.000
_cell.length_c   1.000
_cell.angle_alpha   90.00
_cell.angle_beta   90.00
_cell.angle_gamma   90.00
#
_symmetry.space_group_name_H-M   'P 1'
#
loop_
_entity.id
_entity.type
_entity.pdbx_description
1 polymer ?
#
loop_
_entity_poly.entity_id
_entity_poly.type
_entity_poly.pdbx_seq_one_letter_code
_entity_poly.pdbx_strand_id
1 'polypeptide(L)'
;MAGFVQIIEMKTSRYDEVDKLTDEWRAQTQGRRATGRAMVTKDRDKPNTYVVVVEFSSYEAAMKNNDLPETAQFAEQMAKLCDAPPTFRNLDLEKVESD
;
A
#
# COMPACT_ATOMS: atom_id res chain seq x y z
N MET A 1 -1.36 13.90 17.77
CA MET A 1 -2.09 12.97 16.92
C MET A 1 -1.09 11.97 16.32
N ALA A 2 -1.36 10.71 16.49
CA ALA A 2 -0.40 9.67 16.08
C ALA A 2 -0.80 9.11 14.72
N GLY A 3 -0.33 9.74 13.67
CA GLY A 3 -0.52 9.23 12.33
C GLY A 3 0.53 8.18 11.99
N PHE A 4 0.21 7.34 11.01
CA PHE A 4 1.08 6.28 10.57
C PHE A 4 1.11 6.24 9.05
N VAL A 5 2.30 6.07 8.47
CA VAL A 5 2.48 6.04 7.02
C VAL A 5 3.22 4.76 6.66
N GLN A 6 2.69 4.04 5.69
CA GLN A 6 3.36 2.88 5.14
C GLN A 6 3.83 3.19 3.72
N ILE A 7 5.10 2.93 3.44
CA ILE A 7 5.68 3.07 2.11
C ILE A 7 5.88 1.67 1.55
N ILE A 8 5.33 1.43 0.36
CA ILE A 8 5.47 0.15 -0.33
C ILE A 8 6.18 0.43 -1.65
N GLU A 9 7.39 -0.10 -1.80
CA GLU A 9 8.10 0.00 -3.06
C GLU A 9 8.03 -1.32 -3.79
N MET A 10 7.61 -1.27 -5.05
CA MET A 10 7.51 -2.48 -5.87
C MET A 10 8.13 -2.24 -7.23
N LYS A 11 8.69 -3.31 -7.78
CA LYS A 11 9.20 -3.32 -9.14
C LYS A 11 8.39 -4.33 -9.93
N THR A 12 7.68 -3.85 -10.96
CA THR A 12 6.83 -4.71 -11.75
C THR A 12 6.73 -4.20 -13.19
N SER A 13 6.78 -5.11 -14.14
CA SER A 13 6.46 -4.83 -15.53
C SER A 13 4.98 -5.06 -15.83
N ARG A 14 4.19 -5.39 -14.80
CA ARG A 14 2.78 -5.78 -14.92
C ARG A 14 1.90 -4.90 -14.05
N TYR A 15 2.14 -3.59 -14.07
CA TYR A 15 1.42 -2.66 -13.20
C TYR A 15 -0.08 -2.72 -13.41
N ASP A 16 -0.56 -2.88 -14.65
CA ASP A 16 -2.00 -2.93 -14.92
C ASP A 16 -2.67 -4.08 -14.18
N GLU A 17 -1.97 -5.21 -14.06
CA GLU A 17 -2.48 -6.36 -13.32
C GLU A 17 -2.46 -6.11 -11.82
N VAL A 18 -1.44 -5.41 -11.32
CA VAL A 18 -1.37 -5.01 -9.90
C VAL A 18 -2.51 -4.05 -9.57
N ASP A 19 -2.75 -3.08 -10.44
CA ASP A 19 -3.82 -2.09 -10.25
C ASP A 19 -5.19 -2.78 -10.20
N LYS A 20 -5.43 -3.72 -11.10
CA LYS A 20 -6.67 -4.48 -11.12
C LYS A 20 -6.85 -5.30 -9.84
N LEU A 21 -5.77 -5.93 -9.38
CA LEU A 21 -5.78 -6.70 -8.14
C LEU A 21 -6.09 -5.80 -6.94
N THR A 22 -5.54 -4.59 -6.93
CA THR A 22 -5.80 -3.60 -5.90
C THR A 22 -7.28 -3.22 -5.86
N ASP A 23 -7.88 -2.98 -7.04
CA ASP A 23 -9.29 -2.66 -7.12
C ASP A 23 -10.17 -3.80 -6.59
N GLU A 24 -9.81 -5.03 -6.88
CA GLU A 24 -10.52 -6.19 -6.35
C GLU A 24 -10.43 -6.27 -4.83
N TRP A 25 -9.24 -6.06 -4.27
CA TRP A 25 -9.04 -6.04 -2.83
C TRP A 25 -9.87 -4.93 -2.17
N ARG A 26 -9.88 -3.74 -2.76
CA ARG A 26 -10.67 -2.62 -2.22
C ARG A 26 -12.16 -2.95 -2.20
N ALA A 27 -12.66 -3.60 -3.26
CA ALA A 27 -14.06 -4.00 -3.32
C ALA A 27 -14.38 -5.06 -2.26
N GLN A 28 -13.51 -6.04 -2.09
CA GLN A 28 -13.72 -7.13 -1.12
C GLN A 28 -13.67 -6.67 0.33
N THR A 29 -12.90 -5.63 0.61
CA THR A 29 -12.70 -5.15 1.99
C THR A 29 -13.50 -3.90 2.31
N GLN A 30 -14.34 -3.44 1.41
CA GLN A 30 -15.15 -2.24 1.62
C GLN A 30 -16.00 -2.39 2.88
N GLY A 31 -15.93 -1.39 3.76
CA GLY A 31 -16.67 -1.41 5.02
C GLY A 31 -15.95 -2.13 6.15
N ARG A 32 -14.88 -2.89 5.87
CA ARG A 32 -14.14 -3.63 6.89
C ARG A 32 -12.72 -3.13 7.08
N ARG A 33 -12.12 -2.53 6.05
CA ARG A 33 -10.76 -1.99 6.17
C ARG A 33 -10.78 -0.62 6.83
N ALA A 34 -9.69 -0.30 7.53
CA ALA A 34 -9.51 1.04 8.05
C ALA A 34 -9.42 2.03 6.89
N THR A 35 -10.05 3.18 7.05
CA THR A 35 -10.03 4.21 6.02
C THR A 35 -8.74 5.02 6.12
N GLY A 36 -8.23 5.42 4.99
CA GLY A 36 -7.03 6.21 4.88
C GLY A 36 -6.87 6.68 3.45
N ARG A 37 -5.77 7.36 3.19
CA ARG A 37 -5.47 7.86 1.85
C ARG A 37 -4.27 7.09 1.30
N ALA A 38 -4.37 6.69 0.04
CA ALA A 38 -3.26 6.04 -0.64
C ALA A 38 -2.91 6.81 -1.89
N MET A 39 -1.63 7.00 -2.12
CA MET A 39 -1.11 7.62 -3.33
C MET A 39 -0.21 6.62 -4.02
N VAL A 40 -0.49 6.35 -5.29
CA VAL A 40 0.35 5.48 -6.10
C VAL A 40 1.21 6.36 -6.98
N THR A 41 2.51 6.19 -6.88
CA THR A 41 3.47 6.98 -7.65
C THR A 41 4.34 6.06 -8.49
N LYS A 42 4.83 6.60 -9.59
CA LYS A 42 5.81 5.92 -10.43
C LYS A 42 7.13 6.65 -10.32
N ASP A 43 8.21 5.91 -10.08
CA ASP A 43 9.54 6.52 -10.00
C ASP A 43 9.92 7.02 -11.39
N ARG A 44 10.21 8.30 -11.48
CA ARG A 44 10.54 8.93 -12.77
C ARG A 44 11.88 8.42 -13.32
N ASP A 45 12.79 8.07 -12.43
CA ASP A 45 14.17 7.77 -12.81
C ASP A 45 14.48 6.28 -12.86
N LYS A 46 13.60 5.44 -12.33
CA LYS A 46 13.79 3.98 -12.32
C LYS A 46 12.66 3.31 -13.08
N PRO A 47 12.97 2.53 -14.14
CA PRO A 47 11.92 1.85 -14.90
C PRO A 47 11.21 0.81 -14.04
N ASN A 48 9.92 0.66 -14.28
CA ASN A 48 9.06 -0.34 -13.65
C ASN A 48 9.02 -0.28 -12.11
N THR A 49 9.39 0.87 -11.54
CA THR A 49 9.43 1.05 -10.09
C THR A 49 8.30 1.97 -9.65
N TYR A 50 7.52 1.49 -8.69
CA TYR A 50 6.36 2.20 -8.16
C TYR A 50 6.48 2.31 -6.65
N VAL A 51 6.08 3.46 -6.10
CA VAL A 51 6.07 3.69 -4.66
C VAL A 51 4.67 4.08 -4.25
N VAL A 52 4.08 3.29 -3.36
CA VAL A 52 2.75 3.55 -2.82
C VAL A 52 2.92 4.14 -1.43
N VAL A 53 2.26 5.25 -1.18
CA VAL A 53 2.26 5.92 0.12
C VAL A 53 0.86 5.77 0.70
N VAL A 54 0.75 5.07 1.82
CA VAL A 54 -0.53 4.82 2.47
C VAL A 54 -0.56 5.50 3.82
N GLU A 55 -1.55 6.36 4.04
CA GLU A 55 -1.71 7.09 5.30
C GLU A 55 -2.82 6.46 6.12
N PHE A 56 -2.57 6.25 7.40
CA PHE A 56 -3.55 5.74 8.36
C PHE A 56 -3.62 6.70 9.54
N SER A 57 -4.75 6.67 10.26
CA SER A 57 -4.92 7.49 11.46
C SER A 57 -4.02 7.01 12.61
N SER A 58 -3.63 5.73 12.62
CA SER A 58 -2.80 5.15 13.67
C SER A 58 -2.15 3.86 13.18
N TYR A 59 -1.13 3.41 13.91
CA TYR A 59 -0.51 2.12 13.69
C TYR A 59 -1.54 0.98 13.85
N GLU A 60 -2.40 1.08 14.85
CA GLU A 60 -3.43 0.07 15.12
C GLU A 60 -4.40 -0.07 13.95
N ALA A 61 -4.76 1.05 13.33
CA ALA A 61 -5.63 1.03 12.14
C ALA A 61 -4.95 0.29 10.97
N ALA A 62 -3.64 0.51 10.78
CA ALA A 62 -2.89 -0.19 9.75
C ALA A 62 -2.83 -1.68 10.02
N MET A 63 -2.61 -2.07 11.28
CA MET A 63 -2.55 -3.48 11.66
C MET A 63 -3.89 -4.17 11.46
N LYS A 64 -4.98 -3.46 11.68
CA LYS A 64 -6.32 -3.99 11.43
C LYS A 64 -6.49 -4.41 9.97
N ASN A 65 -5.97 -3.61 9.03
CA ASN A 65 -6.00 -3.97 7.62
C ASN A 65 -5.16 -5.20 7.33
N ASN A 66 -3.98 -5.31 7.95
CA ASN A 66 -3.09 -6.45 7.77
C ASN A 66 -3.72 -7.75 8.27
N ASP A 67 -4.61 -7.68 9.26
CA ASP A 67 -5.25 -8.85 9.84
C ASP A 67 -6.42 -9.38 9.01
N LEU A 68 -6.85 -8.67 7.99
CA LEU A 68 -7.91 -9.15 7.11
C LEU A 68 -7.38 -10.29 6.24
N PRO A 69 -8.12 -11.41 6.14
CA PRO A 69 -7.69 -12.53 5.27
C PRO A 69 -7.50 -12.11 3.81
N GLU A 70 -8.33 -11.22 3.31
CA GLU A 70 -8.25 -10.72 1.95
C GLU A 70 -6.94 -9.96 1.72
N THR A 71 -6.44 -9.27 2.76
CA THR A 71 -5.18 -8.54 2.66
C THR A 71 -3.99 -9.49 2.51
N ALA A 72 -4.00 -10.59 3.24
CA ALA A 72 -2.95 -11.61 3.11
C ALA A 72 -2.95 -12.21 1.71
N GLN A 73 -4.12 -12.52 1.16
CA GLN A 73 -4.23 -13.06 -0.20
C GLN A 73 -3.77 -12.04 -1.24
N PHE A 74 -4.16 -10.78 -1.06
CA PHE A 74 -3.73 -9.69 -1.94
C PHE A 74 -2.21 -9.56 -1.95
N ALA A 75 -1.58 -9.55 -0.78
CA ALA A 75 -0.13 -9.43 -0.67
C ALA A 75 0.59 -10.58 -1.38
N GLU A 76 0.09 -11.80 -1.21
CA GLU A 76 0.68 -12.97 -1.87
C GLU A 76 0.56 -12.88 -3.39
N GLN A 77 -0.60 -12.51 -3.89
CA GLN A 77 -0.82 -12.40 -5.34
C GLN A 77 -0.04 -11.23 -5.93
N MET A 78 0.04 -10.11 -5.21
CA MET A 78 0.81 -8.95 -5.65
C MET A 78 2.30 -9.31 -5.78
N ALA A 79 2.83 -10.05 -4.82
CA ALA A 79 4.23 -10.46 -4.86
C ALA A 79 4.56 -11.27 -6.12
N LYS A 80 3.61 -12.10 -6.58
CA LYS A 80 3.80 -12.90 -7.80
C LYS A 80 3.83 -12.06 -9.07
N LEU A 81 3.23 -10.88 -9.04
CA LEU A 81 3.21 -9.96 -10.18
C LEU A 81 4.43 -9.05 -10.20
N CYS A 82 5.23 -9.04 -9.14
CA CYS A 82 6.42 -8.19 -9.03
C CYS A 82 7.66 -8.94 -9.49
N ASP A 83 8.61 -8.18 -10.05
CA ASP A 83 9.89 -8.75 -10.54
C ASP A 83 10.83 -9.08 -9.39
N ALA A 84 10.59 -8.50 -8.21
CA ALA A 84 11.33 -8.76 -6.98
C ALA A 84 10.36 -8.58 -5.81
N PRO A 85 10.66 -9.15 -4.62
CA PRO A 85 9.77 -8.97 -3.47
C PRO A 85 9.58 -7.49 -3.13
N PRO A 86 8.34 -7.05 -2.92
CA PRO A 86 8.09 -5.66 -2.52
C PRO A 86 8.74 -5.35 -1.18
N THR A 87 9.15 -4.11 -0.99
CA THR A 87 9.70 -3.67 0.29
C THR A 87 8.70 -2.78 0.99
N PHE A 88 8.66 -2.87 2.31
CA PHE A 88 7.71 -2.14 3.15
C PHE A 88 8.47 -1.33 4.18
N ARG A 89 8.04 -0.09 4.38
CA ARG A 89 8.57 0.77 5.44
C ARG A 89 7.41 1.26 6.27
N ASN A 90 7.53 1.14 7.57
CA ASN A 90 6.51 1.57 8.52
C ASN A 90 7.04 2.81 9.23
N LEU A 91 6.32 3.92 9.09
CA LEU A 91 6.79 5.22 9.54
C LEU A 91 5.74 5.86 10.44
N ASP A 92 6.18 6.35 11.59
CA ASP A 92 5.32 7.15 12.44
C ASP A 92 5.33 8.58 11.92
N LEU A 93 4.16 9.17 11.80
CA LEU A 93 4.04 10.54 11.31
C LEU A 93 4.40 11.50 12.43
N GLU A 94 5.47 12.27 12.25
CA GLU A 94 5.94 13.22 13.24
C GLU A 94 5.31 14.59 13.05
N LYS A 95 5.19 15.05 11.80
CA LYS A 95 4.81 16.41 11.54
C LYS A 95 4.32 16.56 10.11
N VAL A 96 3.27 17.36 9.93
CA VAL A 96 2.78 17.77 8.62
C VAL A 96 2.82 19.29 8.56
N GLU A 97 3.47 19.83 7.52
CA GLU A 97 3.50 21.28 7.27
C GLU A 97 2.93 21.54 5.89
N SER A 98 2.14 22.58 5.78
CA SER A 98 1.60 23.04 4.50
C SER A 98 1.98 24.50 4.28
N ASP A 99 2.42 24.82 3.08
CA ASP A 99 2.74 26.21 2.71
C ASP A 99 1.53 26.93 2.18
#